data_209572e89f2f46712b0deee6b3ce4fdf
#
_entry.id   209572e89f2f46712b0deee6b3ce4fdf
#
_cell.length_a   1.000
_cell.length_b   1.000
_cell.length_c   1.000
_cell.angle_alpha   90.00
_cell.angle_beta   90.00
_cell.angle_gamma   90.00
#
_symmetry.space_group_name_H-M   'P 1'
#
loop_
_entity.id
_entity.type
_entity.pdbx_description
1 polymer ?
#
loop_
_entity_poly.entity_id
_entity_poly.type
_entity_poly.pdbx_seq_one_letter_code
_entity_poly.pdbx_strand_id
1 'polypeptide(L)'
;MTESLTETFKYGSVALGDRAGHPNNYVTNPDVISPDGCRYNIWDKDLAYGNIRQMNQFLSMQKQYSTFPEDKNLKWEAQVRFFRAYVYFQLAKRHGGVILYDDLPASNDKARSTAAETWQFIADDLDFAATNLPKEWDAANKGRVTKGAAYALKSRAMLYAERWQDAYNAADEVEKLQLYDLVDNYADAWKGNNKEAILEFDYNKDSGPNHTFDQYYVPQCDGYDFGALGTPTQEMVESYEDKNGNKVDWTEWHGTTTKEPPYDQLEPRFAATIIYRGCTWKGKVMDCSVGGTNGAFMAYREQSYSYGKTTTGYFLRKLLDEKLIDVKGTKSSQAWVEIRFAEVLLNKAEAAYRLNKTGEAQSLMNRVRARAGVNLPGKSSSGEAWFKDYRNERKVELAYEGHLFWDMRRWKLAHIEYNNYRCHGLKITNGTYEYIDCDGQD
;
A
#
# COMPACT_ATOMS: atom_id res chain seq x y z
N MET A 1 -3.89 1.09 -8.46
CA MET A 1 -3.86 0.82 -7.01
C MET A 1 -5.06 -0.01 -6.60
N THR A 2 -4.90 -0.93 -5.65
CA THR A 2 -6.01 -1.74 -5.10
C THR A 2 -6.96 -0.92 -4.23
N GLU A 3 -6.53 0.24 -3.77
CA GLU A 3 -7.34 1.17 -2.98
C GLU A 3 -8.59 1.67 -3.71
N SER A 4 -8.59 1.69 -5.03
CA SER A 4 -9.82 1.99 -5.80
C SER A 4 -10.93 0.94 -5.64
N LEU A 5 -10.62 -0.18 -4.96
CA LEU A 5 -11.57 -1.22 -4.57
C LEU A 5 -12.00 -1.09 -3.09
N THR A 6 -11.70 0.03 -2.47
CA THR A 6 -12.03 0.35 -1.07
C THR A 6 -12.72 1.71 -1.00
N GLU A 7 -13.15 2.09 0.19
CA GLU A 7 -13.77 3.37 0.47
C GLU A 7 -12.81 4.57 0.36
N THR A 8 -11.51 4.35 0.25
CA THR A 8 -10.51 5.43 0.42
C THR A 8 -10.13 6.16 -0.86
N PHE A 9 -10.49 5.61 -2.03
CA PHE A 9 -9.97 6.10 -3.30
C PHE A 9 -10.95 5.93 -4.46
N LYS A 10 -11.14 6.99 -5.24
CA LYS A 10 -12.01 7.04 -6.42
C LYS A 10 -11.19 7.41 -7.66
N TYR A 11 -11.64 6.97 -8.84
CA TYR A 11 -11.03 7.43 -10.08
C TYR A 11 -11.25 8.94 -10.26
N GLY A 12 -10.19 9.62 -10.68
CA GLY A 12 -10.24 11.01 -11.11
C GLY A 12 -10.63 11.16 -12.58
N SER A 13 -10.55 12.40 -13.08
CA SER A 13 -11.04 12.76 -14.41
C SER A 13 -10.36 12.02 -15.58
N VAL A 14 -9.11 11.62 -15.44
CA VAL A 14 -8.38 10.89 -16.49
C VAL A 14 -9.01 9.53 -16.81
N ALA A 15 -9.68 8.92 -15.86
CA ALA A 15 -10.34 7.62 -16.05
C ALA A 15 -11.71 7.73 -16.71
N LEU A 16 -12.26 8.94 -16.88
CA LEU A 16 -13.60 9.16 -17.44
C LEU A 16 -13.69 8.80 -18.91
N GLY A 17 -12.66 9.14 -19.70
CA GLY A 17 -12.65 8.94 -21.15
C GLY A 17 -12.83 7.48 -21.56
N ASP A 18 -12.12 6.58 -20.91
CA ASP A 18 -12.11 5.15 -21.23
C ASP A 18 -13.15 4.34 -20.45
N ARG A 19 -13.77 4.94 -19.46
CA ARG A 19 -14.53 4.22 -18.43
C ARG A 19 -15.80 4.91 -17.94
N ALA A 20 -16.28 5.87 -18.74
CA ALA A 20 -17.59 6.49 -18.52
C ALA A 20 -18.67 5.39 -18.41
N GLY A 21 -19.38 5.35 -17.28
CA GLY A 21 -20.37 4.33 -17.01
C GLY A 21 -19.86 3.16 -16.15
N HIS A 22 -18.63 3.20 -15.67
CA HIS A 22 -18.08 2.24 -14.73
C HIS A 22 -17.78 2.91 -13.38
N PRO A 23 -18.78 3.26 -12.57
CA PRO A 23 -18.60 3.79 -11.22
C PRO A 23 -17.92 2.74 -10.36
N ASN A 24 -17.02 3.14 -9.46
CA ASN A 24 -16.21 2.19 -8.69
C ASN A 24 -15.77 0.97 -9.48
N ASN A 25 -15.36 1.20 -10.59
CA ASN A 25 -15.30 0.53 -11.84
C ASN A 25 -14.76 -0.86 -11.82
N TYR A 26 -14.00 -1.20 -10.78
CA TYR A 26 -13.39 -2.50 -10.72
C TYR A 26 -14.20 -3.49 -9.88
N VAL A 27 -15.11 -3.02 -9.04
CA VAL A 27 -15.95 -3.91 -8.22
C VAL A 27 -17.07 -4.51 -9.03
N THR A 28 -17.58 -3.77 -10.03
CA THR A 28 -18.71 -4.18 -10.86
C THR A 28 -18.33 -4.67 -12.26
N ASN A 29 -17.08 -4.45 -12.68
CA ASN A 29 -16.61 -4.92 -13.99
C ASN A 29 -16.10 -6.36 -13.89
N PRO A 30 -16.77 -7.35 -14.50
CA PRO A 30 -16.33 -8.74 -14.51
C PRO A 30 -14.89 -8.93 -15.01
N ASP A 31 -14.44 -8.07 -15.93
CA ASP A 31 -13.10 -8.16 -16.51
C ASP A 31 -11.97 -7.91 -15.48
N VAL A 32 -12.29 -7.24 -14.39
CA VAL A 32 -11.31 -6.97 -13.31
C VAL A 32 -11.22 -8.13 -12.33
N ILE A 33 -12.32 -8.88 -12.16
CA ILE A 33 -12.40 -10.01 -11.24
C ILE A 33 -12.36 -11.36 -11.96
N SER A 34 -12.48 -11.36 -13.30
CA SER A 34 -12.35 -12.57 -14.10
C SER A 34 -10.89 -13.04 -14.19
N PRO A 35 -10.64 -14.35 -14.36
CA PRO A 35 -9.30 -14.87 -14.55
C PRO A 35 -8.57 -14.29 -15.77
N ASP A 36 -9.30 -13.95 -16.83
CA ASP A 36 -8.71 -13.54 -18.12
C ASP A 36 -8.48 -12.03 -18.24
N GLY A 37 -9.28 -11.22 -17.55
CA GLY A 37 -9.25 -9.74 -17.67
C GLY A 37 -8.75 -9.03 -16.42
N CYS A 38 -8.59 -9.73 -15.32
CA CYS A 38 -8.27 -9.11 -14.03
C CYS A 38 -6.83 -8.56 -13.99
N ARG A 39 -6.68 -7.24 -13.94
CA ARG A 39 -5.38 -6.58 -13.74
C ARG A 39 -4.69 -6.98 -12.43
N TYR A 40 -5.42 -7.57 -11.51
CA TYR A 40 -4.92 -8.10 -10.24
C TYR A 40 -4.69 -9.60 -10.29
N ASN A 41 -5.00 -10.22 -11.40
CA ASN A 41 -4.68 -11.61 -11.71
C ASN A 41 -3.19 -11.70 -12.07
N ILE A 42 -2.49 -12.64 -11.47
CA ILE A 42 -1.09 -12.95 -11.79
C ILE A 42 -0.91 -14.41 -12.22
N TRP A 43 -1.96 -15.02 -12.75
CA TRP A 43 -1.89 -16.35 -13.34
C TRP A 43 -1.11 -16.40 -14.65
N ASP A 44 -0.82 -15.23 -15.21
CA ASP A 44 -0.02 -15.17 -16.42
C ASP A 44 1.26 -15.98 -16.24
N LYS A 45 1.49 -16.89 -17.20
CA LYS A 45 2.65 -17.78 -17.22
C LYS A 45 3.99 -17.04 -17.09
N ASP A 46 4.05 -15.81 -17.61
CA ASP A 46 5.27 -15.02 -17.64
C ASP A 46 5.46 -14.20 -16.34
N LEU A 47 4.39 -13.85 -15.65
CA LEU A 47 4.47 -13.03 -14.44
C LEU A 47 4.69 -13.82 -13.15
N ALA A 48 4.11 -15.01 -13.01
CA ALA A 48 4.26 -15.80 -11.80
C ALA A 48 5.01 -17.10 -12.05
N TYR A 49 4.40 -18.03 -12.78
CA TYR A 49 5.01 -19.36 -12.98
C TYR A 49 6.25 -19.34 -13.90
N GLY A 50 6.33 -18.38 -14.82
CA GLY A 50 7.56 -18.14 -15.59
C GLY A 50 8.72 -17.74 -14.67
N ASN A 51 8.50 -16.82 -13.75
CA ASN A 51 9.49 -16.41 -12.75
C ASN A 51 9.84 -17.55 -11.79
N ILE A 52 8.85 -18.30 -11.29
CA ILE A 52 9.09 -19.48 -10.43
C ILE A 52 9.96 -20.53 -11.15
N ARG A 53 9.68 -20.79 -12.41
CA ARG A 53 10.49 -21.71 -13.21
C ARG A 53 11.93 -21.24 -13.32
N GLN A 54 12.17 -19.96 -13.60
CA GLN A 54 13.53 -19.41 -13.68
C GLN A 54 14.27 -19.53 -12.34
N MET A 55 13.59 -19.26 -11.22
CA MET A 55 14.15 -19.44 -9.88
C MET A 55 14.51 -20.88 -9.59
N ASN A 56 13.63 -21.84 -9.90
CA ASN A 56 13.90 -23.26 -9.74
C ASN A 56 15.04 -23.73 -10.66
N GLN A 57 15.12 -23.20 -11.88
CA GLN A 57 16.24 -23.47 -12.79
C GLN A 57 17.56 -22.99 -12.20
N PHE A 58 17.60 -21.78 -11.64
CA PHE A 58 18.80 -21.28 -10.96
C PHE A 58 19.20 -22.23 -9.81
N LEU A 59 18.27 -22.60 -8.94
CA LEU A 59 18.54 -23.48 -7.78
C LEU A 59 19.09 -24.84 -8.21
N SER A 60 18.48 -25.44 -9.24
CA SER A 60 18.92 -26.71 -9.80
C SER A 60 20.33 -26.64 -10.42
N MET A 61 20.57 -25.61 -11.24
CA MET A 61 21.87 -25.40 -11.90
C MET A 61 22.97 -25.04 -10.91
N GLN A 62 22.67 -24.22 -9.90
CA GLN A 62 23.60 -23.88 -8.84
C GLN A 62 24.05 -25.14 -8.11
N LYS A 63 23.11 -25.99 -7.70
CA LYS A 63 23.42 -27.25 -7.01
C LYS A 63 24.28 -28.18 -7.87
N GLN A 64 24.07 -28.20 -9.18
CA GLN A 64 24.76 -29.11 -10.09
C GLN A 64 26.15 -28.59 -10.54
N TYR A 65 26.28 -27.28 -10.75
CA TYR A 65 27.43 -26.71 -11.47
C TYR A 65 28.24 -25.70 -10.68
N SER A 66 27.76 -25.23 -9.51
CA SER A 66 28.49 -24.17 -8.80
C SER A 66 29.81 -24.69 -8.23
N THR A 67 30.87 -23.95 -8.51
CA THR A 67 32.19 -24.13 -7.92
C THR A 67 32.55 -23.06 -6.88
N PHE A 68 31.60 -22.20 -6.55
CA PHE A 68 31.79 -21.15 -5.55
C PHE A 68 31.78 -21.71 -4.12
N PRO A 69 32.38 -20.99 -3.16
CA PRO A 69 32.30 -21.36 -1.74
C PRO A 69 30.88 -21.51 -1.25
N GLU A 70 30.67 -22.40 -0.30
CA GLU A 70 29.35 -22.77 0.21
C GLU A 70 28.60 -21.54 0.77
N ASP A 71 29.27 -20.67 1.55
CA ASP A 71 28.66 -19.46 2.12
C ASP A 71 28.13 -18.51 1.05
N LYS A 72 28.80 -18.44 -0.10
CA LYS A 72 28.37 -17.65 -1.25
C LYS A 72 27.16 -18.28 -1.94
N ASN A 73 27.18 -19.60 -2.10
CA ASN A 73 26.06 -20.35 -2.66
C ASN A 73 24.81 -20.22 -1.79
N LEU A 74 24.93 -20.36 -0.48
CA LEU A 74 23.82 -20.21 0.46
C LEU A 74 23.20 -18.80 0.39
N LYS A 75 24.01 -17.74 0.29
CA LYS A 75 23.50 -16.38 0.14
C LYS A 75 22.76 -16.15 -1.18
N TRP A 76 23.20 -16.77 -2.26
CA TRP A 76 22.49 -16.68 -3.54
C TRP A 76 21.20 -17.49 -3.53
N GLU A 77 21.23 -18.73 -3.04
CA GLU A 77 20.04 -19.54 -2.84
C GLU A 77 19.01 -18.80 -1.97
N ALA A 78 19.46 -18.18 -0.88
CA ALA A 78 18.60 -17.44 0.02
C ALA A 78 17.88 -16.26 -0.65
N GLN A 79 18.56 -15.52 -1.53
CA GLN A 79 17.92 -14.45 -2.30
C GLN A 79 16.87 -15.02 -3.27
N VAL A 80 17.18 -16.12 -3.97
CA VAL A 80 16.26 -16.74 -4.92
C VAL A 80 15.02 -17.30 -4.19
N ARG A 81 15.21 -17.96 -3.06
CA ARG A 81 14.10 -18.46 -2.22
C ARG A 81 13.25 -17.33 -1.68
N PHE A 82 13.87 -16.22 -1.27
CA PHE A 82 13.12 -15.02 -0.88
C PHE A 82 12.17 -14.54 -1.99
N PHE A 83 12.67 -14.40 -3.22
CA PHE A 83 11.83 -13.95 -4.33
C PHE A 83 10.81 -15.01 -4.75
N ARG A 84 11.11 -16.31 -4.63
CA ARG A 84 10.13 -17.37 -4.86
C ARG A 84 9.00 -17.30 -3.84
N ALA A 85 9.32 -17.11 -2.57
CA ALA A 85 8.34 -16.89 -1.54
C ALA A 85 7.50 -15.63 -1.80
N TYR A 86 8.12 -14.54 -2.25
CA TYR A 86 7.42 -13.30 -2.59
C TYR A 86 6.40 -13.52 -3.71
N VAL A 87 6.78 -14.23 -4.78
CA VAL A 87 5.85 -14.54 -5.89
C VAL A 87 4.73 -15.46 -5.42
N TYR A 88 5.03 -16.51 -4.65
CA TYR A 88 4.01 -17.39 -4.08
C TYR A 88 3.10 -16.66 -3.09
N PHE A 89 3.60 -15.70 -2.31
CA PHE A 89 2.77 -14.84 -1.49
C PHE A 89 1.77 -14.03 -2.33
N GLN A 90 2.22 -13.46 -3.46
CA GLN A 90 1.32 -12.75 -4.37
C GLN A 90 0.23 -13.65 -4.95
N LEU A 91 0.54 -14.91 -5.24
CA LEU A 91 -0.43 -15.92 -5.67
C LEU A 91 -1.37 -16.32 -4.52
N ALA A 92 -0.82 -16.69 -3.37
CA ALA A 92 -1.59 -17.19 -2.23
C ALA A 92 -2.60 -16.18 -1.69
N LYS A 93 -2.22 -14.90 -1.55
CA LYS A 93 -3.15 -13.86 -1.07
C LYS A 93 -4.35 -13.63 -2.00
N ARG A 94 -4.21 -13.97 -3.29
CA ARG A 94 -5.29 -13.85 -4.29
C ARG A 94 -6.14 -15.10 -4.40
N HIS A 95 -5.48 -16.25 -4.40
CA HIS A 95 -6.08 -17.50 -4.86
C HIS A 95 -6.15 -18.59 -3.78
N GLY A 96 -5.56 -18.37 -2.60
CA GLY A 96 -5.42 -19.41 -1.57
C GLY A 96 -4.38 -20.45 -1.96
N GLY A 97 -4.74 -21.73 -1.98
CA GLY A 97 -3.86 -22.80 -2.45
C GLY A 97 -3.56 -22.67 -3.95
N VAL A 98 -2.36 -23.01 -4.37
CA VAL A 98 -1.88 -22.93 -5.76
C VAL A 98 -1.00 -24.13 -6.12
N ILE A 99 -0.60 -24.25 -7.38
CA ILE A 99 0.35 -25.32 -7.77
C ILE A 99 1.74 -24.91 -7.28
N LEU A 100 2.36 -25.80 -6.49
CA LEU A 100 3.71 -25.56 -5.98
C LEU A 100 4.73 -26.29 -6.86
N TYR A 101 5.68 -25.54 -7.39
CA TYR A 101 6.84 -26.04 -8.11
C TYR A 101 8.11 -25.72 -7.33
N ASP A 102 8.82 -26.74 -6.94
CA ASP A 102 10.06 -26.68 -6.14
C ASP A 102 11.25 -27.35 -6.83
N ASP A 103 11.00 -28.03 -7.93
CA ASP A 103 11.96 -28.84 -8.69
C ASP A 103 11.84 -28.67 -10.21
N LEU A 104 12.79 -29.26 -10.92
CA LEU A 104 12.80 -29.40 -12.36
C LEU A 104 13.27 -30.84 -12.74
N PRO A 105 12.72 -31.44 -13.80
CA PRO A 105 11.69 -30.89 -14.68
C PRO A 105 10.32 -30.82 -14.00
N ALA A 106 9.61 -29.69 -14.19
CA ALA A 106 8.27 -29.53 -13.66
C ALA A 106 7.26 -30.44 -14.39
N SER A 107 6.44 -31.14 -13.65
CA SER A 107 5.32 -31.90 -14.22
C SER A 107 4.18 -30.94 -14.60
N ASN A 108 3.61 -31.11 -15.79
CA ASN A 108 2.43 -30.34 -16.22
C ASN A 108 1.14 -30.83 -15.56
N ASP A 109 1.16 -32.01 -14.92
CA ASP A 109 -0.01 -32.66 -14.33
C ASP A 109 -0.08 -32.48 -12.80
N LYS A 110 0.69 -31.52 -12.23
CA LYS A 110 0.75 -31.29 -10.80
C LYS A 110 -0.56 -30.66 -10.31
N ALA A 111 -1.20 -31.29 -9.34
CA ALA A 111 -2.42 -30.80 -8.74
C ALA A 111 -2.20 -29.50 -7.93
N ARG A 112 -3.25 -28.73 -7.76
CA ARG A 112 -3.27 -27.57 -6.88
C ARG A 112 -3.10 -28.02 -5.43
N SER A 113 -2.15 -27.42 -4.72
CA SER A 113 -1.96 -27.63 -3.29
C SER A 113 -3.02 -26.88 -2.47
N THR A 114 -3.19 -27.29 -1.23
CA THR A 114 -4.05 -26.58 -0.27
C THR A 114 -3.47 -25.21 0.09
N ALA A 115 -4.28 -24.34 0.65
CA ALA A 115 -3.81 -23.07 1.18
C ALA A 115 -2.76 -23.27 2.30
N ALA A 116 -2.99 -24.24 3.19
CA ALA A 116 -2.06 -24.55 4.29
C ALA A 116 -0.68 -24.98 3.77
N GLU A 117 -0.62 -25.87 2.77
CA GLU A 117 0.64 -26.29 2.13
C GLU A 117 1.32 -25.11 1.43
N THR A 118 0.55 -24.24 0.77
CA THR A 118 1.09 -23.05 0.09
C THR A 118 1.71 -22.08 1.11
N TRP A 119 1.04 -21.82 2.21
CA TRP A 119 1.58 -20.95 3.26
C TRP A 119 2.80 -21.57 3.96
N GLN A 120 2.83 -22.89 4.12
CA GLN A 120 4.00 -23.58 4.68
C GLN A 120 5.20 -23.46 3.73
N PHE A 121 5.01 -23.67 2.43
CA PHE A 121 6.07 -23.52 1.44
C PHE A 121 6.67 -22.08 1.45
N ILE A 122 5.83 -21.06 1.55
CA ILE A 122 6.26 -19.67 1.69
C ILE A 122 7.07 -19.48 2.97
N ALA A 123 6.60 -20.05 4.10
CA ALA A 123 7.30 -19.95 5.38
C ALA A 123 8.68 -20.61 5.32
N ASP A 124 8.80 -21.82 4.74
CA ASP A 124 10.04 -22.56 4.64
C ASP A 124 11.08 -21.83 3.79
N ASP A 125 10.68 -21.25 2.67
CA ASP A 125 11.56 -20.43 1.83
C ASP A 125 12.03 -19.16 2.56
N LEU A 126 11.16 -18.51 3.32
CA LEU A 126 11.52 -17.32 4.09
C LEU A 126 12.39 -17.65 5.31
N ASP A 127 12.20 -18.80 5.94
CA ASP A 127 13.07 -19.26 7.03
C ASP A 127 14.48 -19.57 6.53
N PHE A 128 14.59 -20.23 5.39
CA PHE A 128 15.88 -20.43 4.74
C PHE A 128 16.55 -19.10 4.39
N ALA A 129 15.77 -18.17 3.81
CA ALA A 129 16.26 -16.84 3.47
C ALA A 129 16.74 -16.08 4.73
N ALA A 130 15.94 -16.05 5.78
CA ALA A 130 16.29 -15.38 7.03
C ALA A 130 17.52 -16.00 7.72
N THR A 131 17.73 -17.29 7.58
CA THR A 131 18.89 -17.97 8.14
C THR A 131 20.18 -17.58 7.41
N ASN A 132 20.17 -17.53 6.09
CA ASN A 132 21.35 -17.46 5.25
C ASN A 132 21.65 -16.05 4.68
N LEU A 133 20.70 -15.13 4.71
CA LEU A 133 20.93 -13.73 4.31
C LEU A 133 21.68 -12.96 5.40
N PRO A 134 22.58 -12.03 5.03
CA PRO A 134 23.21 -11.14 5.98
C PRO A 134 22.20 -10.14 6.55
N LYS A 135 22.54 -9.55 7.70
CA LYS A 135 21.77 -8.44 8.28
C LYS A 135 21.86 -7.21 7.37
N GLU A 136 23.05 -6.94 6.86
CA GLU A 136 23.37 -5.85 5.93
C GLU A 136 24.37 -6.35 4.91
N TRP A 137 24.30 -5.82 3.71
CA TRP A 137 25.29 -6.07 2.66
C TRP A 137 26.38 -5.00 2.68
N ASP A 138 27.55 -5.35 2.18
CA ASP A 138 28.60 -4.39 1.90
C ASP A 138 28.17 -3.38 0.81
N ALA A 139 28.96 -2.32 0.64
CA ALA A 139 28.64 -1.23 -0.29
C ALA A 139 28.49 -1.72 -1.75
N ALA A 140 29.24 -2.75 -2.17
CA ALA A 140 29.19 -3.28 -3.53
C ALA A 140 27.91 -4.11 -3.79
N ASN A 141 27.25 -4.58 -2.74
CA ASN A 141 26.06 -5.40 -2.77
C ASN A 141 24.82 -4.70 -2.18
N LYS A 142 24.89 -3.40 -1.91
CA LYS A 142 23.76 -2.59 -1.42
C LYS A 142 22.55 -2.75 -2.37
N GLY A 143 21.35 -2.79 -1.81
CA GLY A 143 20.09 -2.96 -2.55
C GLY A 143 19.64 -4.41 -2.71
N ARG A 144 20.44 -5.39 -2.26
CA ARG A 144 20.01 -6.79 -2.21
C ARG A 144 19.14 -7.05 -0.98
N VAL A 145 18.27 -8.05 -1.08
CA VAL A 145 17.40 -8.48 0.03
C VAL A 145 18.22 -8.92 1.25
N THR A 146 17.74 -8.57 2.42
CA THR A 146 18.42 -8.79 3.71
C THR A 146 17.67 -9.79 4.59
N LYS A 147 18.30 -10.23 5.67
CA LYS A 147 17.66 -10.99 6.74
C LYS A 147 16.41 -10.28 7.28
N GLY A 148 16.47 -8.96 7.47
CA GLY A 148 15.34 -8.16 7.92
C GLY A 148 14.17 -8.18 6.95
N ALA A 149 14.45 -8.10 5.64
CA ALA A 149 13.41 -8.22 4.61
C ALA A 149 12.73 -9.60 4.62
N ALA A 150 13.48 -10.69 4.85
CA ALA A 150 12.91 -12.04 4.93
C ALA A 150 11.98 -12.19 6.14
N TYR A 151 12.38 -11.73 7.32
CA TYR A 151 11.52 -11.75 8.50
C TYR A 151 10.29 -10.83 8.33
N ALA A 152 10.47 -9.64 7.77
CA ALA A 152 9.37 -8.70 7.56
C ALA A 152 8.32 -9.26 6.58
N LEU A 153 8.74 -9.85 5.47
CA LEU A 153 7.84 -10.53 4.54
C LEU A 153 7.17 -11.74 5.20
N LYS A 154 7.89 -12.51 6.02
CA LYS A 154 7.31 -13.63 6.78
C LYS A 154 6.24 -13.14 7.75
N SER A 155 6.46 -12.03 8.46
CA SER A 155 5.46 -11.46 9.36
C SER A 155 4.16 -11.13 8.61
N ARG A 156 4.27 -10.49 7.44
CA ARG A 156 3.14 -10.19 6.55
C ARG A 156 2.45 -11.47 6.07
N ALA A 157 3.20 -12.42 5.52
CA ALA A 157 2.63 -13.65 4.96
C ALA A 157 1.91 -14.50 6.01
N MET A 158 2.47 -14.61 7.20
CA MET A 158 1.88 -15.41 8.27
C MET A 158 0.64 -14.77 8.88
N LEU A 159 0.49 -13.43 8.84
CA LEU A 159 -0.77 -12.75 9.12
C LEU A 159 -1.89 -13.18 8.16
N TYR A 160 -1.59 -13.24 6.85
CA TYR A 160 -2.55 -13.71 5.84
C TYR A 160 -2.91 -15.19 6.01
N ALA A 161 -1.97 -15.98 6.50
CA ALA A 161 -2.17 -17.39 6.80
C ALA A 161 -2.93 -17.64 8.13
N GLU A 162 -3.26 -16.60 8.88
CA GLU A 162 -3.79 -16.67 10.26
C GLU A 162 -2.87 -17.45 11.21
N ARG A 163 -1.56 -17.53 10.88
CA ARG A 163 -0.51 -18.16 11.70
C ARG A 163 0.08 -17.12 12.66
N TRP A 164 -0.69 -16.77 13.66
CA TRP A 164 -0.42 -15.62 14.54
C TRP A 164 0.91 -15.71 15.28
N GLN A 165 1.28 -16.89 15.78
CA GLN A 165 2.55 -17.06 16.49
C GLN A 165 3.74 -16.88 15.54
N ASP A 166 3.65 -17.38 14.32
CA ASP A 166 4.71 -17.24 13.33
C ASP A 166 4.86 -15.79 12.85
N ALA A 167 3.73 -15.10 12.66
CA ALA A 167 3.72 -13.68 12.33
C ALA A 167 4.35 -12.83 13.43
N TYR A 168 3.97 -13.10 14.68
CA TYR A 168 4.53 -12.45 15.87
C TYR A 168 6.04 -12.67 15.96
N ASN A 169 6.48 -13.93 15.90
CA ASN A 169 7.89 -14.29 16.02
C ASN A 169 8.74 -13.65 14.92
N ALA A 170 8.25 -13.67 13.68
CA ALA A 170 8.95 -13.06 12.56
C ALA A 170 9.10 -11.54 12.73
N ALA A 171 8.05 -10.85 13.16
CA ALA A 171 8.11 -9.42 13.44
C ALA A 171 9.07 -9.10 14.61
N ASP A 172 9.07 -9.92 15.64
CA ASP A 172 9.96 -9.82 16.80
C ASP A 172 11.44 -9.98 16.39
N GLU A 173 11.75 -10.88 15.47
CA GLU A 173 13.10 -11.01 14.90
C GLU A 173 13.54 -9.77 14.14
N VAL A 174 12.64 -9.06 13.45
CA VAL A 174 12.98 -7.75 12.82
C VAL A 174 13.38 -6.73 13.88
N GLU A 175 12.65 -6.63 14.99
CA GLU A 175 13.00 -5.69 16.09
C GLU A 175 14.33 -6.06 16.75
N LYS A 176 14.61 -7.35 16.95
CA LYS A 176 15.88 -7.85 17.53
C LYS A 176 17.11 -7.53 16.67
N LEU A 177 16.95 -7.27 15.37
CA LEU A 177 18.07 -6.83 14.54
C LEU A 177 18.58 -5.46 14.95
N GLN A 178 17.75 -4.60 15.54
CA GLN A 178 18.08 -3.22 15.97
C GLN A 178 18.63 -2.34 14.83
N LEU A 179 18.18 -2.61 13.60
CA LEU A 179 18.60 -1.88 12.40
C LEU A 179 17.54 -0.87 11.93
N TYR A 180 16.28 -1.07 12.34
CA TYR A 180 15.14 -0.34 11.82
C TYR A 180 14.44 0.44 12.92
N ASP A 181 13.92 1.61 12.57
CA ASP A 181 13.08 2.41 13.47
C ASP A 181 12.16 3.32 12.66
N LEU A 182 11.14 3.89 13.30
CA LEU A 182 10.27 4.89 12.68
C LEU A 182 11.07 6.16 12.36
N VAL A 183 10.88 6.72 11.16
CA VAL A 183 11.39 8.06 10.86
C VAL A 183 10.55 9.10 11.57
N ASP A 184 11.15 10.19 11.97
CA ASP A 184 10.49 11.24 12.74
C ASP A 184 9.41 11.94 11.92
N ASN A 185 9.74 12.34 10.68
CA ASN A 185 8.80 12.93 9.77
C ASN A 185 8.07 11.84 8.96
N TYR A 186 6.77 11.70 9.16
CA TYR A 186 5.95 10.72 8.45
C TYR A 186 6.09 10.81 6.92
N ALA A 187 6.23 12.03 6.37
CA ALA A 187 6.39 12.22 4.93
C ALA A 187 7.69 11.63 4.34
N ASP A 188 8.62 11.19 5.17
CA ASP A 188 9.85 10.53 4.71
C ASP A 188 9.74 9.00 4.70
N ALA A 189 8.70 8.43 5.32
CA ALA A 189 8.56 7.00 5.51
C ALA A 189 8.52 6.18 4.20
N TRP A 190 8.02 6.77 3.12
CA TRP A 190 7.91 6.13 1.79
C TRP A 190 8.94 6.60 0.76
N LYS A 191 9.90 7.45 1.14
CA LYS A 191 10.90 7.97 0.20
C LYS A 191 12.09 7.02 -0.02
N GLY A 192 12.17 5.96 0.77
CA GLY A 192 13.26 5.01 0.73
C GLY A 192 14.59 5.53 1.30
N ASN A 193 15.58 4.65 1.32
CA ASN A 193 16.94 4.91 1.79
C ASN A 193 17.01 5.58 3.18
N ASN A 194 16.19 5.09 4.11
CA ASN A 194 16.09 5.57 5.49
C ASN A 194 15.93 4.41 6.47
N LYS A 195 15.98 4.70 7.78
CA LYS A 195 15.92 3.70 8.86
C LYS A 195 14.58 2.94 8.95
N GLU A 196 13.53 3.40 8.29
CA GLU A 196 12.22 2.75 8.30
C GLU A 196 12.04 1.77 7.13
N ALA A 197 12.72 2.00 6.00
CA ALA A 197 12.65 1.14 4.83
C ALA A 197 13.36 -0.20 5.08
N ILE A 198 12.64 -1.31 4.93
CA ILE A 198 13.16 -2.69 5.13
C ILE A 198 13.35 -3.39 3.79
N LEU A 199 12.38 -3.24 2.90
CA LEU A 199 12.44 -3.74 1.53
C LEU A 199 11.98 -2.62 0.60
N GLU A 200 12.86 -2.23 -0.32
CA GLU A 200 12.58 -1.17 -1.26
C GLU A 200 13.08 -1.52 -2.66
N PHE A 201 12.42 -0.93 -3.64
CA PHE A 201 12.85 -0.91 -5.03
C PHE A 201 13.55 0.42 -5.30
N ASP A 202 14.84 0.36 -5.55
CA ASP A 202 15.61 1.53 -5.96
C ASP A 202 15.46 1.78 -7.46
N TYR A 203 15.15 3.03 -7.81
CA TYR A 203 15.13 3.50 -9.18
C TYR A 203 16.33 4.40 -9.45
N ASN A 204 16.77 4.45 -10.70
CA ASN A 204 17.94 5.21 -11.11
C ASN A 204 17.57 6.25 -12.17
N LYS A 205 17.89 7.51 -11.88
CA LYS A 205 17.59 8.64 -12.77
C LYS A 205 18.37 8.60 -14.09
N ASP A 206 19.64 8.19 -14.03
CA ASP A 206 20.59 8.42 -15.11
C ASP A 206 20.75 7.23 -16.07
N SER A 207 20.62 6.01 -15.59
CA SER A 207 20.94 4.81 -16.39
C SER A 207 20.09 3.58 -16.08
N GLY A 208 19.10 3.71 -15.21
CA GLY A 208 18.37 2.58 -14.70
C GLY A 208 16.85 2.68 -14.83
N PRO A 209 16.14 1.77 -14.19
CA PRO A 209 14.70 1.79 -14.17
C PRO A 209 14.20 3.06 -13.49
N ASN A 210 13.16 3.64 -14.04
CA ASN A 210 12.39 4.76 -13.52
C ASN A 210 10.90 4.45 -13.66
N HIS A 211 10.03 5.28 -13.08
CA HIS A 211 8.60 5.03 -13.13
C HIS A 211 7.79 6.28 -13.45
N THR A 212 6.55 6.06 -13.85
CA THR A 212 5.60 7.09 -14.27
C THR A 212 4.50 7.36 -13.25
N PHE A 213 4.69 6.96 -11.99
CA PHE A 213 3.67 7.08 -10.95
C PHE A 213 3.20 8.53 -10.80
N ASP A 214 4.13 9.49 -10.73
CA ASP A 214 3.82 10.92 -10.63
C ASP A 214 2.96 11.40 -11.80
N GLN A 215 3.30 11.00 -13.02
CA GLN A 215 2.56 11.38 -14.22
C GLN A 215 1.07 11.03 -14.15
N TYR A 216 0.75 9.90 -13.51
CA TYR A 216 -0.64 9.44 -13.40
C TYR A 216 -1.41 10.04 -12.22
N TYR A 217 -0.73 10.53 -11.18
CA TYR A 217 -1.42 10.91 -9.94
C TYR A 217 -1.30 12.40 -9.56
N VAL A 218 -0.39 13.17 -10.16
CA VAL A 218 -0.27 14.61 -9.87
C VAL A 218 -1.52 15.40 -10.25
N PRO A 219 -1.79 16.55 -9.58
CA PRO A 219 -2.83 17.50 -10.00
C PRO A 219 -2.54 18.13 -11.36
N GLN A 220 -3.57 18.63 -12.02
CA GLN A 220 -3.47 19.31 -13.33
C GLN A 220 -2.43 20.43 -13.34
N CYS A 221 -2.22 21.13 -12.23
CA CYS A 221 -1.28 22.24 -12.13
C CYS A 221 0.18 21.85 -12.35
N ASP A 222 0.51 20.57 -12.36
CA ASP A 222 1.83 20.04 -12.72
C ASP A 222 2.04 19.88 -14.24
N GLY A 223 1.03 20.26 -15.04
CA GLY A 223 1.14 20.34 -16.49
C GLY A 223 1.15 18.99 -17.21
N TYR A 224 0.72 17.89 -16.54
CA TYR A 224 0.64 16.58 -17.17
C TYR A 224 -0.80 16.19 -17.50
N ASP A 225 -1.01 15.74 -18.74
CA ASP A 225 -2.35 15.47 -19.29
C ASP A 225 -3.06 14.26 -18.63
N PHE A 226 -2.33 13.37 -17.98
CA PHE A 226 -2.87 12.15 -17.37
C PHE A 226 -2.98 12.17 -15.84
N GLY A 227 -2.70 13.29 -15.19
CA GLY A 227 -2.77 13.42 -13.74
C GLY A 227 -4.12 13.03 -13.15
N ALA A 228 -4.18 12.90 -11.83
CA ALA A 228 -5.37 12.53 -11.06
C ALA A 228 -6.05 11.24 -11.54
N LEU A 229 -5.28 10.18 -11.86
CA LEU A 229 -5.84 8.87 -12.18
C LEU A 229 -6.72 8.33 -11.04
N GLY A 230 -6.41 8.70 -9.82
CA GLY A 230 -7.23 8.43 -8.65
C GLY A 230 -7.10 9.51 -7.59
N THR A 231 -8.17 9.71 -6.85
CA THR A 231 -8.32 10.78 -5.88
C THR A 231 -8.86 10.24 -4.54
N PRO A 232 -8.33 10.71 -3.39
CA PRO A 232 -8.83 10.37 -2.06
C PRO A 232 -10.30 10.72 -1.93
N THR A 233 -11.05 9.91 -1.18
CA THR A 233 -12.47 10.13 -0.88
C THR A 233 -12.64 10.93 0.41
N GLN A 234 -13.86 11.40 0.67
CA GLN A 234 -14.21 12.02 1.94
C GLN A 234 -14.09 11.02 3.10
N GLU A 235 -14.39 9.74 2.88
CA GLU A 235 -14.24 8.68 3.88
C GLU A 235 -12.77 8.51 4.32
N MET A 236 -11.84 8.68 3.40
CA MET A 236 -10.43 8.66 3.80
C MET A 236 -10.08 9.89 4.65
N VAL A 237 -10.58 11.07 4.31
CA VAL A 237 -10.39 12.29 5.10
C VAL A 237 -10.96 12.13 6.51
N GLU A 238 -12.16 11.57 6.63
CA GLU A 238 -12.83 11.32 7.91
C GLU A 238 -12.16 10.20 8.77
N SER A 239 -11.25 9.45 8.17
CA SER A 239 -10.48 8.45 8.91
C SER A 239 -9.38 9.07 9.77
N TYR A 240 -8.97 10.32 9.49
CA TYR A 240 -7.98 11.05 10.30
C TYR A 240 -8.62 11.63 11.56
N GLU A 241 -7.90 11.52 12.66
CA GLU A 241 -8.27 12.13 13.94
C GLU A 241 -7.80 13.60 14.01
N ASP A 242 -8.25 14.31 15.03
CA ASP A 242 -7.65 15.61 15.36
C ASP A 242 -6.25 15.42 15.98
N LYS A 243 -5.51 16.51 16.17
CA LYS A 243 -4.17 16.51 16.80
C LYS A 243 -4.16 15.99 18.24
N ASN A 244 -5.31 15.87 18.87
CA ASN A 244 -5.47 15.32 20.21
C ASN A 244 -5.90 13.84 20.21
N GLY A 245 -6.01 13.23 19.04
CA GLY A 245 -6.39 11.83 18.88
C GLY A 245 -7.88 11.56 19.04
N ASN A 246 -8.73 12.58 18.88
CA ASN A 246 -10.16 12.43 18.89
C ASN A 246 -10.71 12.32 17.46
N LYS A 247 -11.83 11.62 17.32
CA LYS A 247 -12.58 11.65 16.08
C LYS A 247 -13.17 13.03 15.86
N VAL A 248 -13.08 13.52 14.63
CA VAL A 248 -13.71 14.75 14.20
C VAL A 248 -15.17 14.47 13.86
N ASP A 249 -16.07 15.37 14.27
CA ASP A 249 -17.47 15.32 13.87
C ASP A 249 -17.62 16.01 12.50
N TRP A 250 -17.95 15.23 11.49
CA TRP A 250 -18.13 15.67 10.11
C TRP A 250 -19.60 15.93 9.73
N THR A 251 -20.54 15.84 10.66
CA THR A 251 -21.99 15.98 10.41
C THR A 251 -22.35 17.26 9.65
N GLU A 252 -21.67 18.37 9.96
CA GLU A 252 -21.86 19.67 9.28
C GLU A 252 -21.58 19.59 7.76
N TRP A 253 -20.63 18.74 7.37
CA TRP A 253 -20.17 18.62 5.98
C TRP A 253 -20.81 17.45 5.23
N HIS A 254 -21.72 16.69 5.85
CA HIS A 254 -22.55 15.69 5.18
C HIS A 254 -23.81 16.29 4.50
N GLY A 255 -23.77 17.58 4.21
CA GLY A 255 -24.82 18.32 3.51
C GLY A 255 -24.21 19.41 2.65
N THR A 256 -24.82 20.58 2.69
CA THR A 256 -24.33 21.78 2.01
C THR A 256 -24.03 22.88 3.05
N THR A 257 -22.81 23.40 3.04
CA THR A 257 -22.35 24.40 3.96
C THR A 257 -21.35 25.37 3.32
N THR A 258 -21.26 26.61 3.83
CA THR A 258 -20.19 27.55 3.45
C THR A 258 -19.01 27.53 4.41
N LYS A 259 -19.07 26.69 5.44
CA LYS A 259 -18.04 26.60 6.45
C LYS A 259 -16.89 25.72 5.95
N GLU A 260 -15.67 26.22 6.07
CA GLU A 260 -14.49 25.39 5.70
C GLU A 260 -14.35 24.18 6.61
N PRO A 261 -14.00 23.01 6.04
CA PRO A 261 -13.70 21.83 6.83
C PRO A 261 -12.50 22.06 7.77
N PRO A 262 -12.44 21.39 8.91
CA PRO A 262 -11.44 21.61 9.95
C PRO A 262 -10.07 20.95 9.60
N TYR A 263 -9.58 21.15 8.38
CA TYR A 263 -8.35 20.53 7.89
C TYR A 263 -7.12 20.87 8.74
N ASP A 264 -7.07 22.06 9.30
CA ASP A 264 -6.00 22.55 10.18
C ASP A 264 -5.98 21.87 11.56
N GLN A 265 -7.09 21.24 11.95
CA GLN A 265 -7.22 20.51 13.22
C GLN A 265 -6.80 19.05 13.08
N LEU A 266 -6.77 18.53 11.86
CA LEU A 266 -6.43 17.13 11.61
C LEU A 266 -4.96 16.81 11.93
N GLU A 267 -4.72 15.57 12.29
CA GLU A 267 -3.39 15.05 12.60
C GLU A 267 -2.41 15.20 11.42
N PRO A 268 -1.09 15.25 11.66
CA PRO A 268 -0.10 15.57 10.63
C PRO A 268 -0.08 14.64 9.42
N ARG A 269 -0.47 13.36 9.57
CA ARG A 269 -0.51 12.40 8.47
C ARG A 269 -1.52 12.76 7.39
N PHE A 270 -2.60 13.46 7.74
CA PHE A 270 -3.56 13.98 6.78
C PHE A 270 -2.90 14.86 5.72
N ALA A 271 -2.24 15.94 6.14
CA ALA A 271 -1.59 16.87 5.22
C ALA A 271 -0.41 16.26 4.45
N ALA A 272 0.23 15.22 5.00
CA ALA A 272 1.29 14.47 4.32
C ALA A 272 0.75 13.48 3.26
N THR A 273 -0.52 13.10 3.37
CA THR A 273 -1.14 12.08 2.51
C THR A 273 -2.05 12.68 1.44
N ILE A 274 -2.74 13.78 1.73
CA ILE A 274 -3.82 14.34 0.93
C ILE A 274 -3.54 15.80 0.58
N ILE A 275 -3.74 16.15 -0.69
CA ILE A 275 -3.82 17.53 -1.17
C ILE A 275 -5.29 17.95 -1.09
N TYR A 276 -5.54 19.09 -0.47
CA TYR A 276 -6.87 19.63 -0.24
C TYR A 276 -6.90 21.14 -0.55
N ARG A 277 -8.09 21.73 -0.65
CA ARG A 277 -8.24 23.17 -0.91
C ARG A 277 -7.53 23.99 0.16
N GLY A 278 -6.74 24.97 -0.27
CA GLY A 278 -5.97 25.87 0.60
C GLY A 278 -4.58 25.36 1.00
N CYS A 279 -4.26 24.07 0.83
CA CYS A 279 -2.91 23.59 1.11
C CYS A 279 -1.92 24.05 0.02
N THR A 280 -0.63 24.00 0.36
CA THR A 280 0.45 24.27 -0.61
C THR A 280 0.95 22.97 -1.23
N TRP A 281 1.01 22.92 -2.56
CA TRP A 281 1.62 21.87 -3.34
C TRP A 281 2.65 22.46 -4.31
N LYS A 282 3.91 22.08 -4.21
CA LYS A 282 5.01 22.56 -5.06
C LYS A 282 5.02 24.09 -5.23
N GLY A 283 4.78 24.83 -4.13
CA GLY A 283 4.76 26.27 -4.10
C GLY A 283 3.47 26.94 -4.60
N LYS A 284 2.46 26.17 -5.00
CA LYS A 284 1.15 26.67 -5.44
C LYS A 284 0.08 26.43 -4.37
N VAL A 285 -0.78 27.40 -4.13
CA VAL A 285 -1.97 27.21 -3.29
C VAL A 285 -3.01 26.45 -4.11
N MET A 286 -3.47 25.32 -3.57
CA MET A 286 -4.42 24.45 -4.26
C MET A 286 -5.85 25.00 -4.16
N ASP A 287 -6.55 24.99 -5.30
CA ASP A 287 -7.97 25.29 -5.38
C ASP A 287 -8.69 24.12 -6.05
N CYS A 288 -9.23 23.22 -5.23
CA CYS A 288 -9.93 22.02 -5.67
C CYS A 288 -11.42 22.28 -6.01
N SER A 289 -11.82 23.54 -6.19
CA SER A 289 -13.19 23.91 -6.53
C SER A 289 -13.53 23.74 -8.02
N VAL A 290 -14.80 23.79 -8.35
CA VAL A 290 -15.26 23.89 -9.76
C VAL A 290 -14.68 25.15 -10.40
N GLY A 291 -13.94 24.96 -11.51
CA GLY A 291 -13.23 26.06 -12.16
C GLY A 291 -11.94 26.50 -11.46
N GLY A 292 -11.52 25.84 -10.40
CA GLY A 292 -10.27 26.14 -9.69
C GLY A 292 -9.02 26.10 -10.58
N THR A 293 -8.02 26.91 -10.28
CA THR A 293 -6.86 27.12 -11.16
C THR A 293 -5.76 26.08 -11.00
N ASN A 294 -5.56 25.55 -9.80
CA ASN A 294 -4.44 24.65 -9.45
C ASN A 294 -4.88 23.25 -9.07
N GLY A 295 -6.12 22.84 -9.32
CA GLY A 295 -6.62 21.54 -8.95
C GLY A 295 -8.13 21.44 -9.11
N ALA A 296 -8.63 21.82 -10.30
CA ALA A 296 -10.06 21.92 -10.54
C ALA A 296 -10.82 20.63 -10.26
N PHE A 297 -12.03 20.77 -9.74
CA PHE A 297 -13.01 19.70 -9.62
C PHE A 297 -13.68 19.43 -10.97
N MET A 298 -13.99 18.16 -11.22
CA MET A 298 -14.84 17.73 -12.32
C MET A 298 -15.75 16.61 -11.83
N ALA A 299 -17.05 16.71 -12.10
CA ALA A 299 -17.98 15.63 -11.76
C ALA A 299 -17.63 14.34 -12.50
N TYR A 300 -17.78 13.21 -11.83
CA TYR A 300 -17.37 11.89 -12.36
C TYR A 300 -18.04 11.56 -13.70
N ARG A 301 -19.26 12.04 -13.94
CA ARG A 301 -20.00 11.81 -15.20
C ARG A 301 -19.82 12.88 -16.25
N GLU A 302 -19.12 13.95 -15.98
CA GLU A 302 -18.84 14.95 -17.01
C GLU A 302 -17.89 14.35 -18.04
N GLN A 303 -18.41 14.09 -19.23
CA GLN A 303 -17.64 13.60 -20.38
C GLN A 303 -16.79 14.75 -20.94
N SER A 304 -15.62 14.93 -20.42
CA SER A 304 -14.66 15.88 -20.93
C SER A 304 -13.27 15.25 -20.82
N TYR A 305 -12.50 15.34 -21.88
CA TYR A 305 -11.07 14.95 -21.89
C TYR A 305 -10.18 15.88 -21.06
N SER A 306 -10.70 16.45 -20.00
CA SER A 306 -9.94 17.31 -19.08
C SER A 306 -9.23 16.47 -18.04
N TYR A 307 -7.98 16.23 -18.25
CA TYR A 307 -7.12 15.42 -17.40
C TYR A 307 -6.67 16.18 -16.13
N GLY A 308 -6.29 15.42 -15.12
CA GLY A 308 -5.68 15.96 -13.90
C GLY A 308 -6.63 16.67 -12.94
N LYS A 309 -7.94 16.48 -13.08
CA LYS A 309 -8.96 17.05 -12.18
C LYS A 309 -9.43 16.05 -11.14
N THR A 310 -9.77 16.53 -9.96
CA THR A 310 -10.35 15.71 -8.90
C THR A 310 -11.84 15.49 -9.11
N THR A 311 -12.30 14.28 -8.76
CA THR A 311 -13.74 13.95 -8.74
C THR A 311 -14.31 13.89 -7.32
N THR A 312 -13.46 14.12 -6.30
CA THR A 312 -13.79 14.02 -4.89
C THR A 312 -13.54 15.31 -4.11
N GLY A 313 -12.87 16.31 -4.71
CA GLY A 313 -12.39 17.51 -4.03
C GLY A 313 -10.98 17.40 -3.45
N TYR A 314 -10.33 16.25 -3.59
CA TYR A 314 -9.01 15.96 -3.03
C TYR A 314 -8.06 15.39 -4.09
N PHE A 315 -6.73 15.45 -3.83
CA PHE A 315 -5.73 14.76 -4.62
C PHE A 315 -4.80 13.96 -3.71
N LEU A 316 -4.18 12.93 -4.29
CA LEU A 316 -3.13 12.18 -3.63
C LEU A 316 -1.88 13.06 -3.47
N ARG A 317 -1.26 13.03 -2.27
CA ARG A 317 0.05 13.63 -2.00
C ARG A 317 1.10 12.57 -1.73
N LYS A 318 0.73 11.62 -0.88
CA LYS A 318 1.62 10.51 -0.49
C LYS A 318 2.10 9.73 -1.71
N LEU A 319 3.35 9.29 -1.68
CA LEU A 319 4.04 8.58 -2.76
C LEU A 319 4.43 9.45 -3.98
N LEU A 320 3.97 10.70 -4.09
CA LEU A 320 4.42 11.61 -5.13
C LEU A 320 5.77 12.25 -4.76
N ASP A 321 6.61 12.48 -5.76
CA ASP A 321 7.87 13.20 -5.58
C ASP A 321 7.65 14.72 -5.72
N GLU A 322 7.55 15.41 -4.60
CA GLU A 322 7.36 16.87 -4.58
C GLU A 322 8.55 17.65 -5.20
N LYS A 323 9.72 17.01 -5.35
CA LYS A 323 10.90 17.63 -5.97
C LYS A 323 10.89 17.49 -7.49
N LEU A 324 10.07 16.60 -8.04
CA LEU A 324 9.94 16.39 -9.47
C LEU A 324 9.10 17.52 -10.09
N ILE A 325 9.75 18.56 -10.60
CA ILE A 325 9.05 19.74 -11.17
C ILE A 325 8.56 19.47 -12.59
N ASP A 326 9.41 18.94 -13.46
CA ASP A 326 9.05 18.59 -14.84
C ASP A 326 8.48 17.17 -14.91
N VAL A 327 7.24 17.00 -14.50
CA VAL A 327 6.56 15.70 -14.52
C VAL A 327 6.33 15.18 -15.94
N LYS A 328 6.19 16.09 -16.93
CA LYS A 328 5.92 15.74 -18.33
C LYS A 328 7.17 15.19 -19.02
N GLY A 329 8.31 15.84 -18.81
CA GLY A 329 9.58 15.50 -19.46
C GLY A 329 10.42 14.48 -18.68
N THR A 330 10.14 14.28 -17.40
CA THR A 330 11.00 13.46 -16.52
C THR A 330 10.19 12.44 -15.75
N LYS A 331 10.65 11.20 -15.77
CA LYS A 331 10.09 10.12 -14.93
C LYS A 331 10.70 10.16 -13.53
N SER A 332 9.96 9.68 -12.54
CA SER A 332 10.43 9.63 -11.16
C SER A 332 11.45 8.51 -10.95
N SER A 333 12.42 8.79 -10.11
CA SER A 333 13.35 7.81 -9.56
C SER A 333 13.19 7.65 -8.04
N GLN A 334 12.10 8.13 -7.46
CA GLN A 334 11.80 7.91 -6.06
C GLN A 334 11.66 6.41 -5.79
N ALA A 335 12.30 5.93 -4.72
CA ALA A 335 12.22 4.52 -4.35
C ALA A 335 10.76 4.11 -4.07
N TRP A 336 10.43 2.87 -4.36
CA TRP A 336 9.21 2.23 -3.89
C TRP A 336 9.52 1.41 -2.65
N VAL A 337 9.03 1.84 -1.50
CA VAL A 337 9.17 1.10 -0.24
C VAL A 337 8.07 0.04 -0.17
N GLU A 338 8.46 -1.21 -0.32
CA GLU A 338 7.54 -2.36 -0.31
C GLU A 338 7.18 -2.80 1.12
N ILE A 339 8.15 -2.76 2.03
CA ILE A 339 7.94 -3.08 3.45
C ILE A 339 8.70 -2.07 4.30
N ARG A 340 8.02 -1.47 5.25
CA ARG A 340 8.63 -0.55 6.23
C ARG A 340 8.33 -0.95 7.67
N PHE A 341 9.11 -0.41 8.59
CA PHE A 341 9.09 -0.84 9.98
C PHE A 341 7.74 -0.59 10.69
N ALA A 342 7.02 0.48 10.34
CA ALA A 342 5.67 0.70 10.89
C ALA A 342 4.70 -0.45 10.56
N GLU A 343 4.78 -1.02 9.35
CA GLU A 343 3.99 -2.19 9.01
C GLU A 343 4.35 -3.39 9.89
N VAL A 344 5.64 -3.62 10.13
CA VAL A 344 6.10 -4.73 10.98
C VAL A 344 5.57 -4.58 12.41
N LEU A 345 5.60 -3.36 12.97
CA LEU A 345 5.01 -3.07 14.28
C LEU A 345 3.50 -3.35 14.31
N LEU A 346 2.79 -2.93 13.26
CA LEU A 346 1.35 -3.19 13.15
C LEU A 346 1.05 -4.67 12.91
N ASN A 347 1.86 -5.38 12.14
CA ASN A 347 1.73 -6.84 11.98
C ASN A 347 1.92 -7.56 13.32
N LYS A 348 2.93 -7.15 14.10
CA LYS A 348 3.15 -7.70 15.44
C LYS A 348 2.01 -7.36 16.39
N ALA A 349 1.46 -6.12 16.31
CA ALA A 349 0.33 -5.69 17.13
C ALA A 349 -0.91 -6.56 16.90
N GLU A 350 -1.27 -6.84 15.64
CA GLU A 350 -2.40 -7.71 15.33
C GLU A 350 -2.15 -9.14 15.79
N ALA A 351 -0.97 -9.68 15.50
CA ALA A 351 -0.61 -11.03 15.95
C ALA A 351 -0.64 -11.14 17.48
N ALA A 352 -0.11 -10.16 18.19
CA ALA A 352 -0.17 -10.10 19.65
C ALA A 352 -1.62 -10.08 20.19
N TYR A 353 -2.49 -9.27 19.57
CA TYR A 353 -3.92 -9.23 19.90
C TYR A 353 -4.57 -10.61 19.74
N ARG A 354 -4.34 -11.27 18.60
CA ARG A 354 -4.87 -12.62 18.31
C ARG A 354 -4.33 -13.70 19.26
N LEU A 355 -3.17 -13.46 19.83
CA LEU A 355 -2.54 -14.31 20.86
C LEU A 355 -2.91 -13.93 22.29
N ASN A 356 -3.89 -13.03 22.48
CA ASN A 356 -4.31 -12.50 23.77
C ASN A 356 -3.21 -11.73 24.55
N LYS A 357 -2.16 -11.26 23.87
CA LYS A 357 -1.13 -10.37 24.42
C LYS A 357 -1.57 -8.90 24.30
N THR A 358 -2.70 -8.56 24.89
CA THR A 358 -3.42 -7.30 24.64
C THR A 358 -2.63 -6.05 25.03
N GLY A 359 -1.88 -6.09 26.12
CA GLY A 359 -1.03 -4.96 26.55
C GLY A 359 0.11 -4.68 25.56
N GLU A 360 0.73 -5.72 25.01
CA GLU A 360 1.76 -5.57 23.99
C GLU A 360 1.18 -5.07 22.66
N ALA A 361 0.05 -5.63 22.24
CA ALA A 361 -0.67 -5.17 21.06
C ALA A 361 -0.96 -3.66 21.10
N GLN A 362 -1.44 -3.18 22.25
CA GLN A 362 -1.71 -1.78 22.48
C GLN A 362 -0.42 -0.93 22.46
N SER A 363 0.64 -1.40 23.10
CA SER A 363 1.93 -0.71 23.14
C SER A 363 2.52 -0.53 21.73
N LEU A 364 2.46 -1.57 20.89
CA LEU A 364 2.97 -1.54 19.53
C LEU A 364 2.18 -0.57 18.65
N MET A 365 0.86 -0.59 18.70
CA MET A 365 0.03 0.39 17.98
C MET A 365 0.30 1.81 18.46
N ASN A 366 0.41 2.01 19.76
CA ASN A 366 0.67 3.32 20.36
C ASN A 366 2.08 3.84 20.03
N ARG A 367 3.07 2.97 19.80
CA ARG A 367 4.39 3.36 19.31
C ARG A 367 4.32 4.00 17.93
N VAL A 368 3.49 3.48 17.02
CA VAL A 368 3.28 4.09 15.69
C VAL A 368 2.65 5.47 15.83
N ARG A 369 1.62 5.59 16.66
CA ARG A 369 0.93 6.86 16.96
C ARG A 369 1.84 7.93 17.56
N ALA A 370 2.76 7.50 18.41
CA ALA A 370 3.70 8.37 19.12
C ALA A 370 4.93 8.78 18.27
N ARG A 371 4.98 8.43 16.97
CA ARG A 371 6.03 8.90 16.03
C ARG A 371 6.26 10.41 16.24
N ALA A 372 7.51 10.87 16.34
CA ALA A 372 7.84 12.24 16.74
C ALA A 372 7.12 13.33 15.93
N GLY A 373 7.01 13.17 14.62
CA GLY A 373 6.28 14.11 13.74
C GLY A 373 4.77 13.92 13.69
N VAL A 374 4.21 12.94 14.40
CA VAL A 374 2.76 12.68 14.50
C VAL A 374 2.24 13.01 15.89
N ASN A 375 2.88 12.54 16.93
CA ASN A 375 2.65 12.83 18.35
C ASN A 375 1.17 12.64 18.80
N LEU A 376 0.49 11.63 18.29
CA LEU A 376 -0.85 11.30 18.75
C LEU A 376 -0.81 10.60 20.10
N PRO A 377 -1.76 10.90 21.01
CA PRO A 377 -1.91 10.18 22.25
C PRO A 377 -2.23 8.72 22.00
N GLY A 378 -1.77 7.85 22.92
CA GLY A 378 -2.06 6.43 22.85
C GLY A 378 -3.56 6.16 23.06
N LYS A 379 -4.07 5.12 22.39
CA LYS A 379 -5.39 4.56 22.66
C LYS A 379 -5.34 3.68 23.91
N SER A 380 -6.48 3.58 24.61
CA SER A 380 -6.66 2.73 25.78
C SER A 380 -7.86 1.78 25.67
N SER A 381 -8.43 1.67 24.46
CA SER A 381 -9.52 0.76 24.15
C SER A 381 -9.10 -0.72 24.31
N SER A 382 -10.06 -1.62 24.42
CA SER A 382 -9.83 -3.06 24.58
C SER A 382 -10.84 -3.89 23.76
N GLY A 383 -10.55 -5.16 23.55
CA GLY A 383 -11.43 -6.07 22.82
C GLY A 383 -11.72 -5.57 21.40
N GLU A 384 -12.97 -5.67 20.97
CA GLU A 384 -13.40 -5.25 19.62
C GLU A 384 -13.21 -3.74 19.37
N ALA A 385 -13.32 -2.89 20.41
CA ALA A 385 -13.05 -1.47 20.29
C ALA A 385 -11.57 -1.21 19.95
N TRP A 386 -10.66 -1.94 20.57
CA TRP A 386 -9.24 -1.90 20.23
C TRP A 386 -9.00 -2.33 18.78
N PHE A 387 -9.61 -3.42 18.35
CA PHE A 387 -9.44 -3.91 16.99
C PHE A 387 -9.98 -2.91 15.95
N LYS A 388 -11.06 -2.19 16.27
CA LYS A 388 -11.57 -1.10 15.44
C LYS A 388 -10.59 0.07 15.36
N ASP A 389 -10.02 0.49 16.48
CA ASP A 389 -8.98 1.53 16.51
C ASP A 389 -7.72 1.09 15.76
N TYR A 390 -7.29 -0.16 15.92
CA TYR A 390 -6.17 -0.76 15.19
C TYR A 390 -6.39 -0.75 13.67
N ARG A 391 -7.58 -1.13 13.21
CA ARG A 391 -7.91 -1.11 11.78
C ARG A 391 -7.82 0.31 11.21
N ASN A 392 -8.32 1.29 11.95
CA ASN A 392 -8.22 2.70 11.54
C ASN A 392 -6.78 3.20 11.54
N GLU A 393 -6.01 2.89 12.60
CA GLU A 393 -4.59 3.23 12.67
C GLU A 393 -3.81 2.65 11.49
N ARG A 394 -4.03 1.36 11.20
CA ARG A 394 -3.40 0.69 10.07
C ARG A 394 -3.80 1.30 8.72
N LYS A 395 -5.08 1.65 8.53
CA LYS A 395 -5.59 2.34 7.34
C LYS A 395 -4.91 3.69 7.13
N VAL A 396 -4.82 4.51 8.16
CA VAL A 396 -4.22 5.85 8.11
C VAL A 396 -2.70 5.77 7.95
N GLU A 397 -2.02 4.95 8.73
CA GLU A 397 -0.57 4.81 8.67
C GLU A 397 -0.10 4.28 7.32
N LEU A 398 -0.73 3.22 6.81
CA LEU A 398 -0.36 2.54 5.56
C LEU A 398 -1.20 2.99 4.37
N ALA A 399 -1.82 4.17 4.44
CA ALA A 399 -2.65 4.71 3.37
C ALA A 399 -1.93 4.65 2.01
N TYR A 400 -2.60 4.10 1.01
CA TYR A 400 -2.14 4.00 -0.39
C TYR A 400 -0.89 3.13 -0.64
N GLU A 401 -0.45 2.37 0.35
CA GLU A 401 0.67 1.41 0.21
C GLU A 401 0.22 0.01 -0.21
N GLY A 402 -1.02 -0.17 -0.62
CA GLY A 402 -1.56 -1.42 -1.16
C GLY A 402 -2.02 -2.43 -0.11
N HIS A 403 -2.35 -1.98 1.11
CA HIS A 403 -2.72 -2.86 2.22
C HIS A 403 -4.23 -3.00 2.42
N LEU A 404 -5.00 -1.92 2.44
CA LEU A 404 -6.37 -1.90 2.94
C LEU A 404 -7.28 -2.92 2.24
N PHE A 405 -7.25 -3.00 0.91
CA PHE A 405 -8.06 -3.98 0.16
C PHE A 405 -7.82 -5.42 0.63
N TRP A 406 -6.56 -5.77 0.82
CA TRP A 406 -6.18 -7.11 1.25
C TRP A 406 -6.47 -7.35 2.72
N ASP A 407 -6.31 -6.35 3.57
CA ASP A 407 -6.66 -6.39 4.98
C ASP A 407 -8.15 -6.62 5.16
N MET A 408 -9.01 -5.90 4.43
CA MET A 408 -10.46 -6.10 4.47
C MET A 408 -10.88 -7.50 4.02
N ARG A 409 -10.16 -8.10 3.06
CA ARG A 409 -10.41 -9.48 2.62
C ARG A 409 -9.97 -10.50 3.68
N ARG A 410 -8.75 -10.39 4.22
CA ARG A 410 -8.25 -11.34 5.23
C ARG A 410 -9.00 -11.22 6.55
N TRP A 411 -9.49 -10.03 6.91
CA TRP A 411 -10.38 -9.84 8.07
C TRP A 411 -11.81 -10.33 7.80
N LYS A 412 -12.15 -10.68 6.56
CA LYS A 412 -13.49 -11.12 6.13
C LYS A 412 -14.55 -10.04 6.35
N LEU A 413 -14.18 -8.77 6.18
CA LEU A 413 -15.05 -7.61 6.39
C LEU A 413 -15.51 -6.94 5.08
N ALA A 414 -14.81 -7.16 3.97
CA ALA A 414 -15.13 -6.48 2.71
C ALA A 414 -16.59 -6.70 2.26
N HIS A 415 -17.11 -7.92 2.37
CA HIS A 415 -18.49 -8.24 1.98
C HIS A 415 -19.55 -7.68 2.94
N ILE A 416 -19.15 -7.22 4.12
CA ILE A 416 -20.02 -6.60 5.13
C ILE A 416 -19.97 -5.07 4.96
N GLU A 417 -18.75 -4.49 5.01
CA GLU A 417 -18.56 -3.04 5.05
C GLU A 417 -18.71 -2.38 3.67
N TYR A 418 -18.46 -3.14 2.57
CA TYR A 418 -18.58 -2.62 1.20
C TYR A 418 -19.86 -3.06 0.48
N ASN A 419 -20.80 -3.68 1.20
CA ASN A 419 -22.09 -4.04 0.62
C ASN A 419 -22.95 -2.78 0.40
N ASN A 420 -23.34 -2.52 -0.84
CA ASN A 420 -24.06 -1.31 -1.26
C ASN A 420 -23.34 0.00 -0.87
N TYR A 421 -22.00 -0.05 -0.73
CA TYR A 421 -21.19 1.07 -0.37
C TYR A 421 -21.08 2.08 -1.52
N ARG A 422 -21.03 3.37 -1.17
CA ARG A 422 -20.79 4.47 -2.09
C ARG A 422 -19.64 5.35 -1.59
N CYS A 423 -18.83 5.84 -2.53
CA CYS A 423 -17.78 6.80 -2.23
C CYS A 423 -18.32 8.23 -2.29
N HIS A 424 -17.85 9.06 -1.37
CA HIS A 424 -18.25 10.46 -1.30
C HIS A 424 -17.06 11.41 -1.45
N GLY A 425 -17.37 12.65 -1.79
CA GLY A 425 -16.45 13.75 -1.89
C GLY A 425 -17.07 15.05 -1.42
N LEU A 426 -16.27 16.12 -1.37
CA LEU A 426 -16.73 17.48 -1.16
C LEU A 426 -16.54 18.28 -2.44
N LYS A 427 -17.63 18.54 -3.17
CA LYS A 427 -17.65 19.46 -4.30
C LYS A 427 -17.69 20.89 -3.78
N ILE A 428 -16.84 21.74 -4.32
CA ILE A 428 -16.74 23.14 -3.89
C ILE A 428 -17.13 24.04 -5.05
N THR A 429 -18.17 24.85 -4.86
CA THR A 429 -18.65 25.81 -5.86
C THR A 429 -18.86 27.18 -5.20
N ASN A 430 -18.09 28.16 -5.66
CA ASN A 430 -18.19 29.56 -5.12
C ASN A 430 -18.10 29.62 -3.59
N GLY A 431 -17.22 28.82 -2.98
CA GLY A 431 -17.04 28.77 -1.52
C GLY A 431 -18.10 27.97 -0.76
N THR A 432 -19.02 27.32 -1.45
CA THR A 432 -19.99 26.39 -0.86
C THR A 432 -19.47 24.96 -1.02
N TYR A 433 -19.46 24.22 0.07
CA TYR A 433 -19.09 22.79 0.14
C TYR A 433 -20.37 21.96 0.08
N GLU A 434 -20.41 21.00 -0.81
CA GLU A 434 -21.51 20.08 -1.03
C GLU A 434 -20.99 18.65 -0.90
N TYR A 435 -21.60 17.86 -0.02
CA TYR A 435 -21.33 16.43 0.11
C TYR A 435 -21.97 15.70 -1.07
N ILE A 436 -21.18 15.05 -1.88
CA ILE A 436 -21.65 14.41 -3.11
C ILE A 436 -21.38 12.91 -3.09
N ASP A 437 -22.29 12.14 -3.70
CA ASP A 437 -22.08 10.78 -4.09
C ASP A 437 -21.20 10.75 -5.36
N CYS A 438 -19.97 10.27 -5.24
CA CYS A 438 -19.02 10.19 -6.34
C CYS A 438 -19.34 9.06 -7.34
N ASP A 439 -20.29 8.19 -7.05
CA ASP A 439 -20.70 7.11 -7.95
C ASP A 439 -21.65 7.59 -9.04
N GLY A 440 -21.92 8.89 -9.07
CA GLY A 440 -22.61 9.59 -10.14
C GLY A 440 -24.09 9.25 -10.27
N GLN A 441 -24.72 8.97 -9.16
CA GLN A 441 -26.15 9.02 -9.06
C GLN A 441 -26.53 10.31 -8.31
N ASP A 442 -27.11 11.22 -9.01
CA ASP A 442 -27.77 12.40 -8.45
C ASP A 442 -29.07 11.97 -7.75
#